data_b5717aec16148ad95d45e9ba130e0467
#
_entry.id   b5717aec16148ad95d45e9ba130e0467
#
_cell.length_a   1.000
_cell.length_b   1.000
_cell.length_c   1.000
_cell.angle_alpha   90.00
_cell.angle_beta   90.00
_cell.angle_gamma   90.00
#
_symmetry.space_group_name_H-M   'P 1'
#
loop_
_entity.id
_entity.type
_entity.pdbx_description
1 polymer ?
#
loop_
_entity_poly.entity_id
_entity_poly.type
_entity_poly.pdbx_seq_one_letter_code
_entity_poly.pdbx_strand_id
1 'polypeptide(L)'
;MYSAVKINGQPLYKLAREGKTVERKARPIEILDIRYEGSPAENEYALTVKCSKGTYIRVLLEEIAEAMGQKGTMSALRRVAAGVYSEADAHTLEEIQAAKDAGPEALQALMLPVESVFASLPLLVADERVEQHLYNGCPPAAIPLPTAATACGTPEGSFWVLPNVVNGVLKVEKLFVERN
;
A
#
# COMPACT_ATOMS: atom_id res chain seq x y z
N MET A 1 18.24 2.86 -11.37
CA MET A 1 18.38 4.34 -11.43
C MET A 1 17.05 5.06 -11.61
N TYR A 2 16.15 4.63 -12.49
CA TYR A 2 14.87 5.32 -12.76
C TYR A 2 13.84 5.08 -11.66
N SER A 3 13.98 5.79 -10.54
CA SER A 3 13.07 5.71 -9.40
C SER A 3 12.95 7.07 -8.70
N ALA A 4 11.87 7.24 -7.90
CA ALA A 4 11.65 8.43 -7.08
C ALA A 4 12.43 8.41 -5.75
N VAL A 5 13.19 7.35 -5.48
CA VAL A 5 14.06 7.27 -4.30
C VAL A 5 15.04 8.44 -4.32
N LYS A 6 15.17 9.14 -3.20
CA LYS A 6 16.06 10.29 -3.05
C LYS A 6 17.37 9.88 -2.40
N ILE A 7 18.49 10.39 -2.94
CA ILE A 7 19.81 10.35 -2.32
C ILE A 7 20.28 11.81 -2.21
N ASN A 8 20.68 12.21 -1.01
CA ASN A 8 21.07 13.61 -0.72
C ASN A 8 20.04 14.64 -1.18
N GLY A 9 18.74 14.32 -1.00
CA GLY A 9 17.64 15.20 -1.39
C GLY A 9 17.24 15.17 -2.88
N GLN A 10 18.04 14.54 -3.75
CA GLN A 10 17.76 14.45 -5.19
C GLN A 10 17.17 13.09 -5.58
N PRO A 11 16.08 13.05 -6.38
CA PRO A 11 15.52 11.81 -6.89
C PRO A 11 16.49 11.12 -7.87
N LEU A 12 16.60 9.79 -7.78
CA LEU A 12 17.50 9.00 -8.62
C LEU A 12 17.22 9.15 -10.12
N TYR A 13 15.96 9.35 -10.51
CA TYR A 13 15.61 9.53 -11.93
C TYR A 13 16.21 10.80 -12.53
N LYS A 14 16.41 11.88 -11.73
CA LYS A 14 17.08 13.10 -12.20
C LYS A 14 18.55 12.83 -12.45
N LEU A 15 19.23 12.16 -11.52
CA LEU A 15 20.63 11.77 -11.66
C LEU A 15 20.84 10.85 -12.86
N ALA A 16 19.90 9.90 -13.09
CA ALA A 16 19.95 9.02 -14.25
C ALA A 16 19.84 9.78 -15.59
N ARG A 17 18.98 10.81 -15.65
CA ARG A 17 18.87 11.67 -16.86
C ARG A 17 20.12 12.50 -17.11
N GLU A 18 20.87 12.82 -16.06
CA GLU A 18 22.19 13.51 -16.15
C GLU A 18 23.34 12.54 -16.46
N GLY A 19 23.06 11.25 -16.71
CA GLY A 19 24.07 10.21 -16.95
C GLY A 19 24.87 9.80 -15.70
N LYS A 20 24.48 10.26 -14.51
CA LYS A 20 25.15 9.96 -13.26
C LYS A 20 24.66 8.63 -12.69
N THR A 21 25.60 7.74 -12.36
CA THR A 21 25.30 6.52 -11.61
C THR A 21 25.72 6.70 -10.15
N VAL A 22 24.82 6.41 -9.23
CA VAL A 22 25.08 6.51 -7.79
C VAL A 22 24.96 5.11 -7.16
N GLU A 23 25.88 4.80 -6.28
CA GLU A 23 25.84 3.57 -5.49
C GLU A 23 24.55 3.54 -4.65
N ARG A 24 23.88 2.39 -4.66
CA ARG A 24 22.59 2.20 -3.97
C ARG A 24 22.68 1.00 -3.05
N LYS A 25 22.21 1.17 -1.84
CA LYS A 25 22.05 0.05 -0.92
C LYS A 25 20.93 -0.85 -1.45
N ALA A 26 21.24 -2.14 -1.63
CA ALA A 26 20.24 -3.14 -1.98
C ALA A 26 19.15 -3.20 -0.89
N ARG A 27 17.91 -3.39 -1.30
CA ARG A 27 16.78 -3.59 -0.38
C ARG A 27 16.28 -5.01 -0.55
N PRO A 28 16.07 -5.74 0.54
CA PRO A 28 15.44 -7.05 0.43
C PRO A 28 14.02 -6.88 -0.09
N ILE A 29 13.65 -7.73 -1.03
CA ILE A 29 12.30 -7.89 -1.55
C ILE A 29 11.93 -9.37 -1.45
N GLU A 30 10.63 -9.64 -1.46
CA GLU A 30 10.12 -11.01 -1.45
C GLU A 30 9.22 -11.20 -2.66
N ILE A 31 9.48 -12.25 -3.43
CA ILE A 31 8.61 -12.70 -4.50
C ILE A 31 7.81 -13.88 -3.95
N LEU A 32 6.50 -13.65 -3.80
CA LEU A 32 5.58 -14.60 -3.20
C LEU A 32 5.06 -15.63 -4.22
N ASP A 33 4.87 -15.18 -5.47
CA ASP A 33 4.39 -16.02 -6.55
C ASP A 33 4.78 -15.42 -7.91
N ILE A 34 5.10 -16.28 -8.88
CA ILE A 34 5.28 -15.90 -10.28
C ILE A 34 4.56 -16.95 -11.12
N ARG A 35 3.67 -16.51 -12.01
CA ARG A 35 2.98 -17.38 -12.97
C ARG A 35 3.21 -16.88 -14.38
N TYR A 36 3.52 -17.82 -15.27
CA TYR A 36 3.57 -17.55 -16.69
C TYR A 36 2.17 -17.66 -17.29
N GLU A 37 1.72 -16.61 -17.95
CA GLU A 37 0.36 -16.49 -18.52
C GLU A 37 0.34 -16.68 -20.04
N GLY A 38 1.50 -16.92 -20.65
CA GLY A 38 1.62 -17.16 -22.09
C GLY A 38 2.42 -16.08 -22.82
N SER A 39 2.48 -16.22 -24.14
CA SER A 39 3.14 -15.28 -25.06
C SER A 39 2.09 -14.52 -25.87
N PRO A 40 1.79 -13.26 -25.52
CA PRO A 40 0.79 -12.46 -26.25
C PRO A 40 1.26 -12.10 -27.68
N ALA A 41 2.57 -12.04 -27.90
CA ALA A 41 3.18 -11.81 -29.22
C ALA A 41 4.53 -12.49 -29.31
N GLU A 42 5.14 -12.47 -30.51
CA GLU A 42 6.49 -13.01 -30.73
C GLU A 42 7.49 -12.26 -29.83
N ASN A 43 8.32 -13.01 -29.12
CA ASN A 43 9.30 -12.50 -28.13
C ASN A 43 8.69 -11.70 -26.97
N GLU A 44 7.39 -11.81 -26.73
CA GLU A 44 6.73 -11.26 -25.55
C GLU A 44 6.21 -12.38 -24.64
N TYR A 45 6.38 -12.17 -23.34
CA TYR A 45 6.02 -13.12 -22.29
C TYR A 45 5.23 -12.40 -21.19
N ALA A 46 4.02 -12.88 -20.92
CA ALA A 46 3.18 -12.34 -19.86
C ALA A 46 3.41 -13.10 -18.55
N LEU A 47 3.65 -12.36 -17.49
CA LEU A 47 3.85 -12.88 -16.14
C LEU A 47 2.90 -12.21 -15.15
N THR A 48 2.24 -13.00 -14.29
CA THR A 48 1.59 -12.49 -13.10
C THR A 48 2.54 -12.65 -11.90
N VAL A 49 2.83 -11.56 -11.22
CA VAL A 49 3.79 -11.53 -10.11
C VAL A 49 3.12 -11.04 -8.84
N LYS A 50 3.19 -11.83 -7.76
CA LYS A 50 2.84 -11.42 -6.40
C LYS A 50 4.13 -11.17 -5.61
N CYS A 51 4.32 -9.95 -5.11
CA CYS A 51 5.57 -9.55 -4.48
C CYS A 51 5.34 -8.56 -3.33
N SER A 52 6.36 -8.41 -2.50
CA SER A 52 6.37 -7.43 -1.42
C SER A 52 6.42 -5.98 -1.95
N LYS A 53 6.05 -5.02 -1.09
CA LYS A 53 6.17 -3.59 -1.40
C LYS A 53 7.63 -3.21 -1.74
N GLY A 54 7.78 -2.28 -2.68
CA GLY A 54 9.09 -1.77 -3.08
C GLY A 54 9.78 -2.59 -4.17
N THR A 55 9.16 -3.69 -4.65
CA THR A 55 9.65 -4.45 -5.80
C THR A 55 9.48 -3.65 -7.09
N TYR A 56 10.55 -3.51 -7.84
CA TYR A 56 10.55 -2.90 -9.17
C TYR A 56 10.41 -4.00 -10.22
N ILE A 57 9.21 -4.18 -10.75
CA ILE A 57 8.90 -5.24 -11.72
C ILE A 57 9.81 -5.15 -12.94
N ARG A 58 10.15 -3.95 -13.42
CA ARG A 58 11.10 -3.80 -14.52
C ARG A 58 12.45 -4.46 -14.22
N VAL A 59 13.00 -4.26 -13.00
CA VAL A 59 14.27 -4.85 -12.61
C VAL A 59 14.16 -6.36 -12.48
N LEU A 60 13.07 -6.84 -11.89
CA LEU A 60 12.79 -8.28 -11.78
C LEU A 60 12.77 -8.96 -13.16
N LEU A 61 12.11 -8.34 -14.16
CA LEU A 61 12.04 -8.91 -15.52
C LEU A 61 13.41 -8.89 -16.22
N GLU A 62 14.21 -7.84 -16.00
CA GLU A 62 15.60 -7.77 -16.48
C GLU A 62 16.43 -8.91 -15.88
N GLU A 63 16.34 -9.14 -14.56
CA GLU A 63 17.06 -10.22 -13.84
C GLU A 63 16.60 -11.63 -14.27
N ILE A 64 15.30 -11.82 -14.50
CA ILE A 64 14.78 -13.09 -15.02
C ILE A 64 15.36 -13.39 -16.41
N ALA A 65 15.35 -12.40 -17.31
CA ALA A 65 15.89 -12.57 -18.65
C ALA A 65 17.41 -12.87 -18.62
N GLU A 66 18.14 -12.16 -17.75
CA GLU A 66 19.59 -12.39 -17.58
C GLU A 66 19.89 -13.79 -17.05
N ALA A 67 19.10 -14.28 -16.08
CA ALA A 67 19.22 -15.65 -15.56
C ALA A 67 18.96 -16.72 -16.63
N MET A 68 18.17 -16.39 -17.67
CA MET A 68 17.95 -17.24 -18.84
C MET A 68 19.00 -17.05 -19.95
N GLY A 69 20.05 -16.25 -19.72
CA GLY A 69 21.08 -15.94 -20.70
C GLY A 69 20.60 -15.00 -21.83
N GLN A 70 19.52 -14.27 -21.61
CA GLN A 70 18.90 -13.37 -22.57
C GLN A 70 18.91 -11.91 -22.06
N LYS A 71 18.50 -10.98 -22.91
CA LYS A 71 18.20 -9.60 -22.52
C LYS A 71 16.70 -9.38 -22.63
N GLY A 72 16.12 -8.83 -21.58
CA GLY A 72 14.70 -8.51 -21.54
C GLY A 72 14.43 -7.09 -21.08
N THR A 73 13.26 -6.60 -21.43
CA THR A 73 12.76 -5.30 -20.96
C THR A 73 11.25 -5.40 -20.74
N MET A 74 10.72 -4.55 -19.90
CA MET A 74 9.29 -4.47 -19.65
C MET A 74 8.60 -3.69 -20.77
N SER A 75 7.70 -4.36 -21.52
CA SER A 75 6.87 -3.73 -22.57
C SER A 75 5.60 -3.11 -21.99
N ALA A 76 4.98 -3.76 -20.99
CA ALA A 76 3.77 -3.30 -20.35
C ALA A 76 3.75 -3.67 -18.87
N LEU A 77 2.96 -2.93 -18.09
CA LEU A 77 2.72 -3.23 -16.68
C LEU A 77 1.29 -2.87 -16.32
N ARG A 78 0.56 -3.82 -15.73
CA ARG A 78 -0.76 -3.60 -15.16
C ARG A 78 -0.76 -4.04 -13.70
N ARG A 79 -1.19 -3.17 -12.80
CA ARG A 79 -1.38 -3.53 -11.39
C ARG A 79 -2.81 -4.00 -11.20
N VAL A 80 -2.97 -5.28 -10.87
CA VAL A 80 -4.29 -5.92 -10.69
C VAL A 80 -4.73 -6.01 -9.23
N ALA A 81 -3.79 -5.81 -8.29
CA ALA A 81 -4.10 -5.75 -6.86
C ALA A 81 -3.07 -4.93 -6.08
N ALA A 82 -3.48 -4.35 -4.95
CA ALA A 82 -2.62 -3.65 -4.01
C ALA A 82 -3.21 -3.72 -2.59
N GLY A 83 -2.52 -4.44 -1.69
CA GLY A 83 -3.03 -4.70 -0.34
C GLY A 83 -4.31 -5.53 -0.39
N VAL A 84 -5.39 -5.00 0.17
CA VAL A 84 -6.70 -5.65 0.22
C VAL A 84 -7.57 -5.35 -1.01
N TYR A 85 -7.15 -4.42 -1.86
CA TYR A 85 -7.91 -3.97 -3.02
C TYR A 85 -7.49 -4.69 -4.30
N SER A 86 -8.46 -4.97 -5.14
CA SER A 86 -8.29 -5.53 -6.48
C SER A 86 -8.63 -4.51 -7.55
N GLU A 87 -8.35 -4.85 -8.81
CA GLU A 87 -8.74 -4.02 -9.95
C GLU A 87 -10.27 -3.83 -10.05
N ALA A 88 -11.04 -4.81 -9.54
CA ALA A 88 -12.51 -4.72 -9.53
C ALA A 88 -13.05 -3.61 -8.60
N ASP A 89 -12.22 -3.17 -7.64
CA ASP A 89 -12.56 -2.07 -6.71
C ASP A 89 -12.16 -0.70 -7.27
N ALA A 90 -11.52 -0.67 -8.45
CA ALA A 90 -11.00 0.57 -9.04
C ALA A 90 -12.02 1.26 -9.94
N HIS A 91 -12.01 2.57 -9.92
CA HIS A 91 -12.80 3.43 -10.82
C HIS A 91 -11.90 4.13 -11.83
N THR A 92 -12.40 4.32 -13.04
CA THR A 92 -11.71 5.13 -14.05
C THR A 92 -11.81 6.62 -13.73
N LEU A 93 -10.92 7.43 -14.32
CA LEU A 93 -11.01 8.88 -14.17
C LEU A 93 -12.32 9.45 -14.71
N GLU A 94 -12.83 8.85 -15.78
CA GLU A 94 -14.12 9.22 -16.40
C GLU A 94 -15.29 8.94 -15.46
N GLU A 95 -15.32 7.80 -14.78
CA GLU A 95 -16.33 7.45 -13.77
C GLU A 95 -16.28 8.42 -12.58
N ILE A 96 -15.10 8.72 -12.08
CA ILE A 96 -14.91 9.68 -10.98
C ILE A 96 -15.36 11.07 -11.41
N GLN A 97 -15.04 11.51 -12.64
CA GLN A 97 -15.48 12.81 -13.15
C GLN A 97 -17.00 12.86 -13.28
N ALA A 98 -17.63 11.81 -13.81
CA ALA A 98 -19.08 11.73 -13.93
C ALA A 98 -19.77 11.77 -12.56
N ALA A 99 -19.24 11.06 -11.57
CA ALA A 99 -19.75 11.10 -10.20
C ALA A 99 -19.62 12.50 -9.57
N LYS A 100 -18.49 13.18 -9.80
CA LYS A 100 -18.28 14.57 -9.34
C LYS A 100 -19.31 15.53 -9.96
N ASP A 101 -19.60 15.39 -11.26
CA ASP A 101 -20.54 16.23 -11.98
C ASP A 101 -21.99 15.96 -11.57
N ALA A 102 -22.29 14.73 -11.12
CA ALA A 102 -23.59 14.35 -10.56
C ALA A 102 -23.82 14.88 -9.14
N GLY A 103 -22.76 15.22 -8.40
CA GLY A 103 -22.84 15.84 -7.10
C GLY A 103 -22.03 15.13 -6.00
N PRO A 104 -21.93 15.77 -4.81
CA PRO A 104 -21.08 15.27 -3.73
C PRO A 104 -21.49 13.88 -3.20
N GLU A 105 -22.78 13.57 -3.16
CA GLU A 105 -23.28 12.28 -2.70
C GLU A 105 -22.85 11.14 -3.64
N ALA A 106 -22.92 11.37 -4.97
CA ALA A 106 -22.48 10.41 -5.95
C ALA A 106 -20.96 10.17 -5.88
N LEU A 107 -20.18 11.22 -5.67
CA LEU A 107 -18.75 11.10 -5.49
C LEU A 107 -18.39 10.34 -4.19
N GLN A 108 -19.10 10.63 -3.11
CA GLN A 108 -18.89 9.96 -1.82
C GLN A 108 -19.23 8.46 -1.90
N ALA A 109 -20.22 8.07 -2.71
CA ALA A 109 -20.59 6.67 -2.90
C ALA A 109 -19.48 5.82 -3.55
N LEU A 110 -18.52 6.44 -4.26
CA LEU A 110 -17.35 5.76 -4.81
C LEU A 110 -16.21 5.60 -3.79
N MET A 111 -16.27 6.31 -2.67
CA MET A 111 -15.21 6.28 -1.66
C MET A 111 -15.37 5.04 -0.77
N LEU A 112 -14.30 4.26 -0.68
CA LEU A 112 -14.24 3.17 0.28
C LEU A 112 -13.97 3.73 1.69
N PRO A 113 -14.60 3.15 2.73
CA PRO A 113 -14.38 3.59 4.09
C PRO A 113 -12.93 3.30 4.53
N VAL A 114 -12.38 4.17 5.39
CA VAL A 114 -10.98 4.05 5.85
C VAL A 114 -10.69 2.71 6.51
N GLU A 115 -11.66 2.15 7.22
CA GLU A 115 -11.58 0.85 7.87
C GLU A 115 -11.35 -0.31 6.91
N SER A 116 -11.74 -0.18 5.65
CA SER A 116 -11.54 -1.22 4.64
C SER A 116 -10.05 -1.58 4.46
N VAL A 117 -9.14 -0.63 4.69
CA VAL A 117 -7.69 -0.85 4.67
C VAL A 117 -7.25 -1.82 5.76
N PHE A 118 -7.99 -1.88 6.86
CA PHE A 118 -7.66 -2.67 8.04
C PHE A 118 -8.48 -3.97 8.15
N ALA A 119 -9.21 -4.35 7.12
CA ALA A 119 -10.08 -5.53 7.11
C ALA A 119 -9.36 -6.85 7.46
N SER A 120 -8.04 -6.92 7.27
CA SER A 120 -7.22 -8.07 7.64
C SER A 120 -6.73 -8.06 9.09
N LEU A 121 -6.93 -6.97 9.82
CA LEU A 121 -6.51 -6.83 11.21
C LEU A 121 -7.65 -7.16 12.17
N PRO A 122 -7.37 -7.74 13.34
CA PRO A 122 -8.35 -7.87 14.40
C PRO A 122 -8.93 -6.49 14.78
N LEU A 123 -10.24 -6.40 14.92
CA LEU A 123 -10.90 -5.16 15.32
C LEU A 123 -11.08 -5.14 16.85
N LEU A 124 -10.58 -4.10 17.50
CA LEU A 124 -10.89 -3.77 18.88
C LEU A 124 -11.98 -2.68 18.88
N VAL A 125 -13.15 -3.01 19.39
CA VAL A 125 -14.22 -2.03 19.60
C VAL A 125 -13.94 -1.27 20.89
N ALA A 126 -13.72 0.04 20.77
CA ALA A 126 -13.46 0.91 21.90
C ALA A 126 -14.76 1.39 22.55
N ASP A 127 -14.83 1.34 23.87
CA ASP A 127 -15.83 2.08 24.62
C ASP A 127 -15.47 3.59 24.65
N GLU A 128 -16.42 4.43 25.04
CA GLU A 128 -16.26 5.90 25.08
C GLU A 128 -15.04 6.36 25.90
N ARG A 129 -14.73 5.66 26.99
CA ARG A 129 -13.57 5.96 27.84
C ARG A 129 -12.25 5.64 27.14
N VAL A 130 -12.17 4.50 26.48
CA VAL A 130 -11.01 4.08 25.69
C VAL A 130 -10.82 5.00 24.50
N GLU A 131 -11.90 5.35 23.81
CA GLU A 131 -11.90 6.29 22.69
C GLU A 131 -11.27 7.64 23.10
N GLN A 132 -11.72 8.21 24.20
CA GLN A 132 -11.22 9.50 24.69
C GLN A 132 -9.73 9.48 25.02
N HIS A 133 -9.25 8.38 25.62
CA HIS A 133 -7.82 8.18 25.89
C HIS A 133 -7.00 8.06 24.60
N LEU A 134 -7.46 7.28 23.64
CA LEU A 134 -6.78 7.09 22.36
C LEU A 134 -6.76 8.39 21.53
N TYR A 135 -7.87 9.12 21.55
CA TYR A 135 -7.97 10.43 20.88
C TYR A 135 -6.94 11.44 21.41
N ASN A 136 -6.68 11.44 22.71
CA ASN A 136 -5.69 12.29 23.34
C ASN A 136 -4.24 11.76 23.24
N GLY A 137 -4.03 10.61 22.59
CA GLY A 137 -2.71 9.98 22.46
C GLY A 137 -2.19 9.34 23.75
N CYS A 138 -3.04 9.19 24.76
CA CYS A 138 -2.72 8.61 26.05
C CYS A 138 -3.42 7.25 26.21
N PRO A 139 -2.83 6.15 25.75
CA PRO A 139 -3.49 4.84 25.87
C PRO A 139 -3.66 4.44 27.34
N PRO A 140 -4.82 3.91 27.73
CA PRO A 140 -5.04 3.44 29.09
C PRO A 140 -4.12 2.26 29.41
N ALA A 141 -3.52 2.27 30.58
CA ALA A 141 -2.53 1.28 31.05
C ALA A 141 -3.06 -0.16 31.25
N ALA A 142 -4.35 -0.41 31.01
CA ALA A 142 -5.02 -1.63 31.46
C ALA A 142 -5.99 -2.25 30.43
N ILE A 143 -5.81 -2.07 29.12
CA ILE A 143 -6.62 -2.81 28.16
C ILE A 143 -5.90 -4.12 27.85
N PRO A 144 -6.53 -5.30 28.03
CA PRO A 144 -5.99 -6.56 27.54
C PRO A 144 -6.01 -6.53 26.01
N LEU A 145 -4.84 -6.34 25.42
CA LEU A 145 -4.70 -6.18 23.98
C LEU A 145 -4.29 -7.50 23.34
N PRO A 146 -4.80 -7.83 22.16
CA PRO A 146 -4.22 -8.88 21.35
C PRO A 146 -2.75 -8.53 21.03
N THR A 147 -1.91 -9.54 20.97
CA THR A 147 -0.43 -9.42 20.78
C THR A 147 -0.04 -8.94 19.37
N ALA A 148 -0.98 -8.69 18.48
CA ALA A 148 -0.77 -8.30 17.09
C ALA A 148 -1.25 -6.87 16.83
N ALA A 149 -0.77 -6.27 15.75
CA ALA A 149 -1.32 -5.02 15.23
C ALA A 149 -2.85 -5.14 15.09
N THR A 150 -3.57 -4.17 15.63
CA THR A 150 -5.01 -4.22 15.78
C THR A 150 -5.59 -2.92 15.23
N ALA A 151 -6.70 -2.99 14.53
CA ALA A 151 -7.48 -1.79 14.22
C ALA A 151 -8.38 -1.48 15.42
N CYS A 152 -8.59 -0.22 15.75
CA CYS A 152 -9.48 0.21 16.82
C CYS A 152 -10.50 1.22 16.30
N GLY A 153 -11.78 1.00 16.61
CA GLY A 153 -12.87 1.87 16.20
C GLY A 153 -14.07 1.77 17.13
N THR A 154 -15.02 2.72 17.00
CA THR A 154 -16.31 2.65 17.67
C THR A 154 -17.30 1.79 16.89
N PRO A 155 -18.39 1.31 17.52
CA PRO A 155 -19.46 0.60 16.82
C PRO A 155 -20.08 1.42 15.68
N GLU A 156 -20.09 2.75 15.80
CA GLU A 156 -20.63 3.68 14.80
C GLU A 156 -19.62 4.01 13.68
N GLY A 157 -18.39 3.47 13.74
CA GLY A 157 -17.35 3.71 12.74
C GLY A 157 -16.77 5.14 12.73
N SER A 158 -17.05 5.94 13.77
CA SER A 158 -16.67 7.35 13.83
C SER A 158 -15.23 7.61 14.27
N PHE A 159 -14.55 6.59 14.78
CA PHE A 159 -13.19 6.73 15.31
C PHE A 159 -12.30 5.56 14.90
N TRP A 160 -11.18 5.86 14.25
CA TRP A 160 -10.23 4.86 13.81
C TRP A 160 -8.82 5.22 14.23
N VAL A 161 -8.19 4.29 14.90
CA VAL A 161 -6.80 4.38 15.31
C VAL A 161 -6.09 3.10 14.94
N LEU A 162 -4.84 3.21 14.49
CA LEU A 162 -3.92 2.10 14.36
C LEU A 162 -2.99 2.11 15.59
N PRO A 163 -3.25 1.28 16.59
CA PRO A 163 -2.36 1.12 17.71
C PRO A 163 -1.26 0.10 17.40
N ASN A 164 -0.11 0.27 18.02
CA ASN A 164 0.95 -0.70 18.05
C ASN A 164 1.23 -1.09 19.52
N VAL A 165 1.53 -2.35 19.78
CA VAL A 165 1.89 -2.82 21.12
C VAL A 165 3.39 -2.91 21.23
N VAL A 166 3.99 -2.04 22.05
CA VAL A 166 5.42 -2.02 22.31
C VAL A 166 5.64 -2.32 23.79
N ASN A 167 6.29 -3.45 24.09
CA ASN A 167 6.56 -3.92 25.47
C ASN A 167 5.29 -4.04 26.33
N GLY A 168 4.18 -4.53 25.75
CA GLY A 168 2.91 -4.68 26.44
C GLY A 168 2.13 -3.39 26.66
N VAL A 169 2.62 -2.27 26.12
CA VAL A 169 1.96 -0.95 26.19
C VAL A 169 1.41 -0.59 24.81
N LEU A 170 0.13 -0.21 24.78
CA LEU A 170 -0.51 0.31 23.57
C LEU A 170 0.09 1.68 23.24
N LYS A 171 0.53 1.86 21.99
CA LYS A 171 0.92 3.17 21.46
C LYS A 171 0.08 3.49 20.25
N VAL A 172 -0.43 4.71 20.17
CA VAL A 172 -1.12 5.21 18.98
C VAL A 172 -0.08 5.46 17.90
N GLU A 173 -0.13 4.68 16.82
CA GLU A 173 0.76 4.85 15.67
C GLU A 173 0.17 5.85 14.67
N LYS A 174 -1.13 5.75 14.42
CA LYS A 174 -1.85 6.63 13.52
C LYS A 174 -3.30 6.83 13.97
N LEU A 175 -3.76 8.08 13.91
CA LEU A 175 -5.13 8.50 14.14
C LEU A 175 -5.74 8.97 12.82
N PHE A 176 -6.97 8.48 12.50
CA PHE A 176 -7.69 8.76 11.26
C PHE A 176 -8.98 9.56 11.53
N VAL A 177 -8.94 10.50 12.45
CA VAL A 177 -10.07 11.35 12.81
C VAL A 177 -9.73 12.79 12.48
N GLU A 178 -10.68 13.52 11.89
CA GLU A 178 -10.56 14.95 11.75
C GLU A 178 -10.68 15.61 13.14
N ARG A 179 -9.70 16.40 13.48
CA ARG A 179 -9.76 17.26 14.68
C ARG A 179 -10.51 18.51 14.27
N ASN A 180 -11.75 18.64 14.75
CA ASN A 180 -12.49 19.90 14.70
C ASN A 180 -11.84 20.96 15.60
#